data_75b9092f012b59ee25cddd770823a164
#
_entry.id   75b9092f012b59ee25cddd770823a164
#
_cell.length_a   1.000
_cell.length_b   1.000
_cell.length_c   1.000
_cell.angle_alpha   90.00
_cell.angle_beta   90.00
_cell.angle_gamma   90.00
#
_symmetry.space_group_name_H-M   'P 1'
#
loop_
_entity.id
_entity.type
_entity.pdbx_description
1 polymer ?
#
loop_
_entity_poly.entity_id
_entity_poly.type
_entity_poly.pdbx_seq_one_letter_code
_entity_poly.pdbx_strand_id
1 'polypeptide(L)'
;MRSRSVLLFILSVIAALALLCRFFPRDGIVMGPLTLKFPSLAEILTGDEPAGESPEELLAKRMAAIREARKSDFLEYFKDNPARIYFPGDSIGYLDAFFNALDSAGRHRMRIVHYGDSQIEEDRISKVLRDSLQTRFGGGGPGWLPVLDEYYNLSISEASSAAPRRYLAYGPAEMRGAGGRYGPMAQKSHYDSTVVTTFFPVKNNHGPSRYFNRLTFLSSGGDVFIRCKDSTLRVEATADIRHIRFDLPDSTERVSITHSGSHDIYGVMLDNDTGVALDNIPMRGCGGTIFTGIKAEQLSDYYNNENVRLIILQYGGNVVPFTKREDKIAEYCSDIARQIAYLQEQAPEARILFIGPSDMSTTIQGKMQTYKHLPAFVDSLRTAVTDAGAAFWDMYAAMGGLNSMAQWVKQVPPLAGPDYVHFTPRGAEKMGDMLFDTFMLYYDYYKLTHYE
;
A
#
# COMPACT_ATOMS: atom_id res chain seq x y z
N MET A 1 10.66 -5.95 -85.07
CA MET A 1 9.48 -5.14 -84.73
C MET A 1 9.24 -5.00 -83.22
N ARG A 2 9.74 -5.92 -82.41
CA ARG A 2 9.48 -5.88 -80.95
C ARG A 2 10.16 -4.74 -80.13
N SER A 3 11.35 -4.30 -80.53
CA SER A 3 12.14 -3.30 -79.84
C SER A 3 11.54 -1.89 -79.95
N ARG A 4 10.97 -1.48 -81.06
CA ARG A 4 10.30 -0.16 -81.21
C ARG A 4 9.01 -0.05 -80.45
N SER A 5 8.25 -1.14 -80.35
CA SER A 5 6.98 -1.14 -79.55
C SER A 5 7.26 -1.06 -78.06
N VAL A 6 8.34 -1.66 -77.54
CA VAL A 6 8.75 -1.56 -76.14
C VAL A 6 9.24 -0.15 -75.86
N LEU A 7 10.01 0.47 -76.73
CA LEU A 7 10.48 1.84 -76.59
C LEU A 7 9.30 2.83 -76.56
N LEU A 8 8.33 2.69 -77.45
CA LEU A 8 7.12 3.53 -77.47
C LEU A 8 6.26 3.35 -76.21
N PHE A 9 6.16 2.12 -75.72
CA PHE A 9 5.47 1.86 -74.46
C PHE A 9 6.14 2.55 -73.25
N ILE A 10 7.46 2.41 -73.12
CA ILE A 10 8.24 3.06 -72.08
C ILE A 10 8.09 4.59 -72.13
N LEU A 11 8.20 5.18 -73.33
CA LEU A 11 8.04 6.60 -73.55
C LEU A 11 6.60 7.08 -73.20
N SER A 12 5.59 6.28 -73.53
CA SER A 12 4.21 6.62 -73.20
C SER A 12 3.93 6.56 -71.65
N VAL A 13 4.56 5.60 -70.99
CA VAL A 13 4.47 5.52 -69.49
C VAL A 13 5.18 6.71 -68.83
N ILE A 14 6.38 7.06 -69.33
CA ILE A 14 7.12 8.23 -68.85
C ILE A 14 6.32 9.52 -69.04
N ALA A 15 5.72 9.68 -70.24
CA ALA A 15 4.88 10.83 -70.55
C ALA A 15 3.63 10.90 -69.69
N ALA A 16 2.99 9.76 -69.40
CA ALA A 16 1.83 9.69 -68.48
C ALA A 16 2.21 10.04 -67.05
N LEU A 17 3.36 9.54 -66.57
CA LEU A 17 3.89 9.87 -65.27
C LEU A 17 4.26 11.37 -65.16
N ALA A 18 4.87 11.95 -66.19
CA ALA A 18 5.19 13.37 -66.22
C ALA A 18 3.93 14.28 -66.22
N LEU A 19 2.86 13.81 -66.90
CA LEU A 19 1.55 14.50 -66.83
C LEU A 19 0.94 14.41 -65.46
N LEU A 20 1.03 13.26 -64.80
CA LEU A 20 0.60 13.12 -63.40
C LEU A 20 1.39 14.05 -62.47
N CYS A 21 2.71 14.10 -62.59
CA CYS A 21 3.56 15.05 -61.84
C CYS A 21 3.16 16.52 -62.05
N ARG A 22 2.62 16.89 -63.24
CA ARG A 22 2.27 18.27 -63.59
C ARG A 22 0.87 18.67 -63.16
N PHE A 23 -0.09 17.74 -63.18
CA PHE A 23 -1.51 18.01 -63.00
C PHE A 23 -2.13 17.44 -61.73
N PHE A 24 -1.40 16.57 -60.99
CA PHE A 24 -1.91 16.02 -59.74
C PHE A 24 -2.00 17.15 -58.67
N PRO A 25 -3.09 17.20 -57.86
CA PRO A 25 -3.24 18.21 -56.85
C PRO A 25 -2.08 18.16 -55.81
N ARG A 26 -1.44 19.30 -55.56
CA ARG A 26 -0.31 19.40 -54.59
C ARG A 26 -0.68 18.99 -53.18
N ASP A 27 -1.94 19.23 -52.75
CA ASP A 27 -2.46 18.87 -51.44
C ASP A 27 -2.87 17.41 -51.36
N GLY A 28 -2.79 16.65 -52.49
CA GLY A 28 -3.22 15.27 -52.58
C GLY A 28 -4.73 15.10 -52.80
N ILE A 29 -5.16 13.86 -53.03
CA ILE A 29 -6.58 13.50 -53.10
C ILE A 29 -6.93 12.71 -51.86
N VAL A 30 -7.88 13.24 -51.06
CA VAL A 30 -8.38 12.59 -49.84
C VAL A 30 -9.38 11.51 -50.23
N MET A 31 -9.11 10.26 -49.84
CA MET A 31 -9.99 9.12 -50.01
C MET A 31 -10.24 8.45 -48.66
N GLY A 32 -11.24 8.93 -47.92
CA GLY A 32 -11.50 8.47 -46.55
C GLY A 32 -10.32 8.79 -45.62
N PRO A 33 -9.76 7.81 -44.90
CA PRO A 33 -8.62 8.05 -43.98
C PRO A 33 -7.28 8.15 -44.71
N LEU A 34 -7.21 8.00 -46.04
CA LEU A 34 -6.00 8.01 -46.87
C LEU A 34 -5.94 9.28 -47.72
N THR A 35 -4.78 9.94 -47.74
CA THR A 35 -4.48 11.02 -48.71
C THR A 35 -3.45 10.51 -49.72
N LEU A 36 -3.88 10.38 -50.98
CA LEU A 36 -2.98 10.02 -52.08
C LEU A 36 -2.24 11.28 -52.54
N LYS A 37 -0.91 11.25 -52.50
CA LYS A 37 -0.02 12.30 -53.02
C LYS A 37 0.82 11.73 -54.15
N PHE A 38 1.12 12.58 -55.12
CA PHE A 38 2.01 12.23 -56.22
C PHE A 38 3.11 13.30 -56.31
N PRO A 39 4.43 12.90 -56.41
CA PRO A 39 5.53 13.83 -56.39
C PRO A 39 5.48 14.78 -57.60
N SER A 40 5.84 16.02 -57.43
CA SER A 40 5.99 16.98 -58.51
C SER A 40 7.24 16.68 -59.34
N LEU A 41 7.28 17.17 -60.58
CA LEU A 41 8.45 17.00 -61.47
C LEU A 41 9.71 17.67 -60.84
N ALA A 42 9.56 18.76 -60.09
CA ALA A 42 10.65 19.42 -59.40
C ALA A 42 11.21 18.54 -58.30
N GLU A 43 10.38 17.94 -57.48
CA GLU A 43 10.77 17.00 -56.39
C GLU A 43 11.52 15.76 -56.93
N ILE A 44 11.09 15.24 -58.09
CA ILE A 44 11.78 14.11 -58.73
C ILE A 44 13.16 14.52 -59.29
N LEU A 45 13.29 15.74 -59.83
CA LEU A 45 14.52 16.23 -60.43
C LEU A 45 15.54 16.79 -59.43
N THR A 46 15.07 17.37 -58.31
CA THR A 46 15.94 17.91 -57.28
C THR A 46 16.33 16.88 -56.23
N GLY A 47 15.62 15.74 -56.17
CA GLY A 47 15.81 14.74 -55.10
C GLY A 47 15.38 15.21 -53.70
N ASP A 48 14.75 16.38 -53.64
CA ASP A 48 14.13 16.88 -52.41
C ASP A 48 12.83 16.10 -52.21
N GLU A 49 12.89 15.02 -51.43
CA GLU A 49 11.68 14.47 -50.84
C GLU A 49 11.07 15.57 -49.98
N PRO A 50 9.74 15.82 -50.08
CA PRO A 50 9.08 16.66 -49.06
C PRO A 50 9.44 16.03 -47.72
N ALA A 51 9.93 16.85 -46.75
CA ALA A 51 10.29 16.40 -45.43
C ALA A 51 9.06 15.73 -44.78
N GLY A 52 8.84 14.47 -45.18
CA GLY A 52 7.90 13.60 -44.51
C GLY A 52 8.46 13.26 -43.15
N GLU A 53 7.57 13.13 -42.16
CA GLU A 53 7.98 12.66 -40.85
C GLU A 53 8.87 11.44 -40.98
N SER A 54 10.00 11.44 -40.30
CA SER A 54 10.88 10.27 -40.28
C SER A 54 10.11 9.04 -39.74
N PRO A 55 10.48 7.82 -40.15
CA PRO A 55 9.88 6.60 -39.59
C PRO A 55 9.91 6.61 -38.05
N GLU A 56 10.94 7.20 -37.46
CA GLU A 56 11.11 7.35 -36.02
C GLU A 56 10.10 8.35 -35.42
N GLU A 57 9.87 9.49 -36.07
CA GLU A 57 8.85 10.47 -35.64
C GLU A 57 7.43 9.91 -35.77
N LEU A 58 7.15 9.16 -36.82
CA LEU A 58 5.85 8.49 -37.01
C LEU A 58 5.62 7.42 -35.92
N LEU A 59 6.66 6.64 -35.61
CA LEU A 59 6.61 5.65 -34.52
C LEU A 59 6.38 6.33 -33.18
N ALA A 60 7.14 7.39 -32.87
CA ALA A 60 6.98 8.15 -31.64
C ALA A 60 5.57 8.73 -31.48
N LYS A 61 4.97 9.27 -32.55
CA LYS A 61 3.58 9.75 -32.55
C LYS A 61 2.57 8.61 -32.32
N ARG A 62 2.77 7.45 -32.93
CA ARG A 62 1.91 6.27 -32.69
C ARG A 62 2.00 5.78 -31.24
N MET A 63 3.23 5.69 -30.72
CA MET A 63 3.44 5.29 -29.33
C MET A 63 2.80 6.28 -28.35
N ALA A 64 2.93 7.59 -28.60
CA ALA A 64 2.27 8.61 -27.78
C ALA A 64 0.73 8.50 -27.84
N ALA A 65 0.14 8.24 -29.00
CA ALA A 65 -1.30 8.05 -29.15
C ALA A 65 -1.80 6.80 -28.39
N ILE A 66 -1.05 5.69 -28.46
CA ILE A 66 -1.37 4.46 -27.70
C ILE A 66 -1.28 4.72 -26.20
N ARG A 67 -0.25 5.45 -25.76
CA ARG A 67 -0.09 5.82 -24.34
C ARG A 67 -1.26 6.67 -23.83
N GLU A 68 -1.64 7.70 -24.59
CA GLU A 68 -2.78 8.55 -24.19
C GLU A 68 -4.11 7.79 -24.17
N ALA A 69 -4.34 6.85 -25.11
CA ALA A 69 -5.50 5.98 -25.09
C ALA A 69 -5.52 5.08 -23.84
N ARG A 70 -4.41 4.39 -23.53
CA ARG A 70 -4.27 3.57 -22.31
C ARG A 70 -4.46 4.38 -21.04
N LYS A 71 -3.92 5.60 -20.98
CA LYS A 71 -4.10 6.52 -19.85
C LYS A 71 -5.58 6.89 -19.66
N SER A 72 -6.29 7.18 -20.75
CA SER A 72 -7.74 7.46 -20.71
C SER A 72 -8.53 6.27 -20.18
N ASP A 73 -8.21 5.04 -20.60
CA ASP A 73 -8.85 3.81 -20.15
C ASP A 73 -8.67 3.60 -18.63
N PHE A 74 -7.47 3.86 -18.09
CA PHE A 74 -7.23 3.82 -16.64
C PHE A 74 -8.08 4.85 -15.88
N LEU A 75 -8.12 6.09 -16.38
CA LEU A 75 -8.87 7.16 -15.70
C LEU A 75 -10.39 6.90 -15.72
N GLU A 76 -10.93 6.34 -16.79
CA GLU A 76 -12.32 5.91 -16.87
C GLU A 76 -12.60 4.77 -15.89
N TYR A 77 -11.73 3.75 -15.85
CA TYR A 77 -11.84 2.64 -14.93
C TYR A 77 -11.78 3.11 -13.46
N PHE A 78 -10.85 4.00 -13.10
CA PHE A 78 -10.77 4.53 -11.73
C PHE A 78 -12.05 5.28 -11.33
N LYS A 79 -12.69 5.99 -12.26
CA LYS A 79 -13.89 6.74 -11.98
C LYS A 79 -15.06 5.85 -11.55
N ASP A 80 -15.20 4.69 -12.16
CA ASP A 80 -16.34 3.78 -11.98
C ASP A 80 -16.05 2.62 -11.00
N ASN A 81 -14.78 2.41 -10.62
CA ASN A 81 -14.39 1.32 -9.72
C ASN A 81 -14.79 1.61 -8.27
N PRO A 82 -15.63 0.78 -7.63
CA PRO A 82 -16.00 0.95 -6.22
C PRO A 82 -14.81 0.77 -5.27
N ALA A 83 -13.76 0.04 -5.68
CA ALA A 83 -12.52 -0.14 -4.92
C ALA A 83 -11.45 0.91 -5.23
N ARG A 84 -11.81 2.03 -5.88
CA ARG A 84 -10.85 3.12 -6.17
C ARG A 84 -10.31 3.77 -4.91
N ILE A 85 -9.15 4.41 -5.05
CA ILE A 85 -8.61 5.30 -4.03
C ILE A 85 -9.10 6.72 -4.31
N TYR A 86 -9.59 7.41 -3.29
CA TYR A 86 -9.88 8.83 -3.32
C TYR A 86 -8.65 9.60 -2.84
N PHE A 87 -8.23 10.59 -3.58
CA PHE A 87 -6.99 11.33 -3.30
C PHE A 87 -7.28 12.75 -2.81
N PRO A 88 -6.40 13.33 -1.98
CA PRO A 88 -6.51 14.73 -1.60
C PRO A 88 -6.41 15.63 -2.84
N GLY A 89 -7.37 16.57 -3.00
CA GLY A 89 -7.46 17.45 -4.16
C GLY A 89 -7.56 16.73 -5.50
N ASP A 90 -8.12 15.51 -5.51
CA ASP A 90 -8.24 14.64 -6.69
C ASP A 90 -6.90 14.35 -7.41
N SER A 91 -5.77 14.51 -6.71
CA SER A 91 -4.44 14.32 -7.27
C SER A 91 -4.08 12.83 -7.37
N ILE A 92 -4.30 12.23 -8.52
CA ILE A 92 -4.00 10.81 -8.79
C ILE A 92 -2.50 10.46 -8.59
N GLY A 93 -1.60 11.44 -8.71
CA GLY A 93 -0.16 11.29 -8.44
C GLY A 93 0.22 11.34 -6.95
N TYR A 94 -0.75 11.40 -6.03
CA TYR A 94 -0.47 11.45 -4.59
C TYR A 94 0.44 10.32 -4.10
N LEU A 95 0.31 9.12 -4.66
CA LEU A 95 1.11 7.94 -4.30
C LEU A 95 2.40 7.78 -5.13
N ASP A 96 2.75 8.68 -6.04
CA ASP A 96 3.92 8.54 -6.93
C ASP A 96 5.23 8.38 -6.16
N ALA A 97 5.42 9.11 -5.05
CA ALA A 97 6.59 8.95 -4.20
C ALA A 97 6.68 7.56 -3.56
N PHE A 98 5.55 6.97 -3.18
CA PHE A 98 5.47 5.60 -2.68
C PHE A 98 5.79 4.58 -3.79
N PHE A 99 5.24 4.75 -4.99
CA PHE A 99 5.52 3.88 -6.12
C PHE A 99 6.99 3.95 -6.58
N ASN A 100 7.59 5.13 -6.56
CA ASN A 100 9.02 5.30 -6.80
C ASN A 100 9.87 4.57 -5.74
N ALA A 101 9.43 4.57 -4.49
CA ALA A 101 10.10 3.79 -3.44
C ALA A 101 9.97 2.28 -3.67
N LEU A 102 8.82 1.78 -4.15
CA LEU A 102 8.64 0.39 -4.56
C LEU A 102 9.58 -0.01 -5.70
N ASP A 103 9.75 0.82 -6.73
CA ASP A 103 10.69 0.58 -7.83
C ASP A 103 12.14 0.45 -7.37
N SER A 104 12.50 1.13 -6.30
CA SER A 104 13.85 1.09 -5.71
C SER A 104 14.01 0.06 -4.59
N ALA A 105 12.95 -0.64 -4.20
CA ALA A 105 12.95 -1.54 -3.04
C ALA A 105 13.98 -2.68 -3.15
N GLY A 106 14.23 -3.19 -4.34
CA GLY A 106 15.27 -4.21 -4.56
C GLY A 106 16.69 -3.77 -4.20
N ARG A 107 16.94 -2.46 -4.05
CA ARG A 107 18.24 -1.88 -3.67
C ARG A 107 18.25 -1.32 -2.25
N HIS A 108 17.13 -0.86 -1.77
CA HIS A 108 16.97 -0.21 -0.47
C HIS A 108 15.67 -0.68 0.18
N ARG A 109 15.74 -1.18 1.42
CA ARG A 109 14.52 -1.52 2.14
C ARG A 109 13.62 -0.29 2.29
N MET A 110 12.36 -0.45 1.95
CA MET A 110 11.31 0.50 2.25
C MET A 110 10.26 -0.16 3.16
N ARG A 111 9.58 0.65 3.97
CA ARG A 111 8.63 0.14 4.96
C ARG A 111 7.24 0.72 4.77
N ILE A 112 6.25 -0.14 4.98
CA ILE A 112 4.83 0.18 5.09
C ILE A 112 4.41 -0.14 6.52
N VAL A 113 3.69 0.77 7.16
CA VAL A 113 3.14 0.54 8.50
C VAL A 113 1.62 0.49 8.40
N HIS A 114 1.03 -0.65 8.75
CA HIS A 114 -0.42 -0.84 8.73
C HIS A 114 -0.95 -0.84 10.17
N TYR A 115 -1.49 0.29 10.58
CA TYR A 115 -2.22 0.46 11.82
C TYR A 115 -3.70 0.16 11.60
N GLY A 116 -4.32 -0.55 12.54
CA GLY A 116 -5.76 -0.81 12.45
C GLY A 116 -6.34 -1.36 13.74
N ASP A 117 -7.62 -1.68 13.69
CA ASP A 117 -8.35 -2.27 14.80
C ASP A 117 -8.35 -3.82 14.74
N SER A 118 -9.37 -4.46 15.31
CA SER A 118 -9.52 -5.92 15.29
C SER A 118 -9.68 -6.54 13.89
N GLN A 119 -9.94 -5.77 12.84
CA GLN A 119 -10.02 -6.29 11.48
C GLN A 119 -8.67 -6.77 10.94
N ILE A 120 -7.56 -6.19 11.41
CA ILE A 120 -6.22 -6.60 11.00
C ILE A 120 -5.53 -7.52 12.03
N GLU A 121 -6.18 -7.87 13.14
CA GLU A 121 -5.65 -8.84 14.08
C GLU A 121 -5.26 -10.15 13.40
N GLU A 122 -4.39 -10.90 14.06
CA GLU A 122 -3.87 -12.17 13.56
C GLU A 122 -3.09 -12.03 12.24
N ASP A 123 -2.77 -10.79 11.81
CA ASP A 123 -2.10 -10.51 10.53
C ASP A 123 -2.96 -10.86 9.28
N ARG A 124 -4.27 -10.95 9.44
CA ARG A 124 -5.19 -11.53 8.43
C ARG A 124 -5.18 -10.81 7.09
N ILE A 125 -5.26 -9.48 7.08
CA ILE A 125 -5.25 -8.66 5.86
C ILE A 125 -3.82 -8.29 5.49
N SER A 126 -3.04 -7.86 6.48
CA SER A 126 -1.67 -7.35 6.28
C SER A 126 -0.73 -8.41 5.73
N LYS A 127 -0.89 -9.69 6.13
CA LYS A 127 -0.10 -10.81 5.57
C LYS A 127 -0.27 -10.92 4.06
N VAL A 128 -1.49 -10.86 3.56
CA VAL A 128 -1.78 -10.99 2.13
C VAL A 128 -1.12 -9.87 1.35
N LEU A 129 -1.32 -8.62 1.80
CA LEU A 129 -0.69 -7.45 1.18
C LEU A 129 0.85 -7.54 1.25
N ARG A 130 1.40 -7.94 2.40
CA ARG A 130 2.85 -8.11 2.60
C ARG A 130 3.43 -9.15 1.66
N ASP A 131 2.88 -10.37 1.67
CA ASP A 131 3.39 -11.48 0.88
C ASP A 131 3.33 -11.16 -0.63
N SER A 132 2.27 -10.50 -1.08
CA SER A 132 2.09 -10.08 -2.48
C SER A 132 3.11 -9.00 -2.88
N LEU A 133 3.31 -7.98 -2.04
CA LEU A 133 4.31 -6.94 -2.30
C LEU A 133 5.73 -7.49 -2.24
N GLN A 134 6.06 -8.33 -1.25
CA GLN A 134 7.38 -8.99 -1.14
C GLN A 134 7.66 -9.92 -2.33
N THR A 135 6.65 -10.63 -2.81
CA THR A 135 6.78 -11.46 -4.02
C THR A 135 7.10 -10.62 -5.25
N ARG A 136 6.47 -9.46 -5.39
CA ARG A 136 6.63 -8.61 -6.59
C ARG A 136 7.87 -7.72 -6.55
N PHE A 137 8.22 -7.16 -5.40
CA PHE A 137 9.26 -6.13 -5.25
C PHE A 137 10.45 -6.58 -4.40
N GLY A 138 10.47 -7.84 -3.96
CA GLY A 138 11.46 -8.37 -3.04
C GLY A 138 11.17 -8.00 -1.59
N GLY A 139 11.97 -8.55 -0.69
CA GLY A 139 11.82 -8.41 0.74
C GLY A 139 11.50 -9.74 1.41
N GLY A 140 11.29 -9.71 2.70
CA GLY A 140 10.97 -10.89 3.51
C GLY A 140 10.71 -10.52 4.97
N GLY A 141 10.33 -11.54 5.74
CA GLY A 141 10.02 -11.40 7.15
C GLY A 141 8.62 -10.84 7.43
N PRO A 142 8.11 -11.10 8.64
CA PRO A 142 6.78 -10.68 9.06
C PRO A 142 6.68 -9.18 9.46
N GLY A 143 7.81 -8.47 9.45
CA GLY A 143 7.88 -7.08 9.88
C GLY A 143 8.03 -6.93 11.39
N TRP A 144 7.42 -5.91 11.97
CA TRP A 144 7.52 -5.55 13.37
C TRP A 144 6.49 -6.28 14.23
N LEU A 145 6.96 -6.94 15.28
CA LEU A 145 6.19 -7.78 16.18
C LEU A 145 6.31 -7.28 17.62
N PRO A 146 5.27 -7.34 18.44
CA PRO A 146 5.41 -7.22 19.90
C PRO A 146 6.23 -8.42 20.41
N VAL A 147 6.87 -8.30 21.57
CA VAL A 147 7.44 -9.49 22.23
C VAL A 147 6.32 -10.19 22.97
N LEU A 148 6.09 -11.45 22.61
CA LEU A 148 5.00 -12.30 23.06
C LEU A 148 3.62 -11.69 22.76
N ASP A 149 3.16 -11.88 21.52
CA ASP A 149 1.84 -11.44 21.09
C ASP A 149 0.74 -12.12 21.94
N GLU A 150 -0.34 -11.41 22.20
CA GLU A 150 -1.51 -11.96 22.92
C GLU A 150 -2.41 -12.76 22.00
N TYR A 151 -2.28 -12.54 20.69
CA TYR A 151 -3.13 -13.14 19.68
C TYR A 151 -2.32 -14.05 18.76
N TYR A 152 -3.00 -15.05 18.21
CA TYR A 152 -2.42 -15.88 17.15
C TYR A 152 -2.04 -15.00 15.96
N ASN A 153 -0.91 -15.29 15.34
CA ASN A 153 -0.44 -14.59 14.15
C ASN A 153 -0.27 -15.59 13.01
N LEU A 154 -0.79 -15.25 11.82
CA LEU A 154 -0.77 -16.13 10.64
C LEU A 154 0.59 -16.25 9.97
N SER A 155 1.53 -15.37 10.28
CA SER A 155 2.89 -15.37 9.69
C SER A 155 3.92 -16.02 10.58
N ILE A 156 3.88 -15.76 11.89
CA ILE A 156 4.92 -16.11 12.85
C ILE A 156 4.31 -16.62 14.15
N SER A 157 5.02 -17.51 14.82
CA SER A 157 4.74 -17.96 16.18
C SER A 157 5.87 -17.55 17.11
N GLU A 158 5.54 -17.34 18.37
CA GLU A 158 6.47 -16.94 19.40
C GLU A 158 6.43 -17.92 20.59
N ALA A 159 7.60 -18.13 21.18
CA ALA A 159 7.73 -18.83 22.46
C ALA A 159 8.65 -18.05 23.36
N SER A 160 8.17 -17.65 24.53
CA SER A 160 8.93 -16.89 25.52
C SER A 160 9.01 -17.61 26.86
N SER A 161 10.17 -17.51 27.52
CA SER A 161 10.39 -18.13 28.85
C SER A 161 9.68 -17.38 29.98
N ALA A 162 9.23 -16.13 29.75
CA ALA A 162 8.45 -15.33 30.69
C ALA A 162 7.48 -14.40 29.97
N ALA A 163 6.38 -14.07 30.62
CA ALA A 163 5.45 -13.07 30.13
C ALA A 163 5.88 -11.65 30.57
N PRO A 164 5.68 -10.63 29.72
CA PRO A 164 5.96 -9.24 30.07
C PRO A 164 4.87 -8.63 30.95
N ARG A 165 5.22 -7.54 31.63
CA ARG A 165 4.24 -6.55 32.07
C ARG A 165 3.99 -5.60 30.89
N ARG A 166 2.77 -5.63 30.34
CA ARG A 166 2.41 -4.87 29.15
C ARG A 166 1.74 -3.55 29.49
N TYR A 167 2.05 -2.52 28.72
CA TYR A 167 1.44 -1.20 28.81
C TYR A 167 0.95 -0.74 27.42
N LEU A 168 -0.28 -0.22 27.38
CA LEU A 168 -0.96 0.19 26.14
C LEU A 168 -1.32 1.67 26.20
N ALA A 169 -1.22 2.37 25.08
CA ALA A 169 -1.73 3.74 24.91
C ALA A 169 -3.26 3.78 24.73
N TYR A 170 -3.86 2.65 24.42
CA TYR A 170 -5.29 2.45 24.17
C TYR A 170 -5.88 1.42 25.15
N GLY A 171 -7.21 1.26 25.14
CA GLY A 171 -7.85 0.30 26.03
C GLY A 171 -8.01 0.77 27.48
N PRO A 172 -8.10 -0.18 28.44
CA PRO A 172 -8.39 0.11 29.84
C PRO A 172 -7.33 0.99 30.52
N ALA A 173 -7.76 1.84 31.45
CA ALA A 173 -6.87 2.79 32.13
C ALA A 173 -5.76 2.12 32.95
N GLU A 174 -6.03 0.95 33.52
CA GLU A 174 -5.07 0.13 34.29
C GLU A 174 -3.92 -0.44 33.44
N MET A 175 -4.10 -0.52 32.13
CA MET A 175 -3.05 -0.93 31.20
C MET A 175 -2.14 0.23 30.78
N ARG A 176 -2.43 1.45 31.21
CA ARG A 176 -1.63 2.61 30.84
C ARG A 176 -0.39 2.73 31.74
N GLY A 177 0.77 2.87 31.11
CA GLY A 177 2.02 3.13 31.82
C GLY A 177 2.23 4.61 32.11
N ALA A 178 3.04 4.91 33.11
CA ALA A 178 3.43 6.28 33.43
C ALA A 178 4.25 6.90 32.28
N GLY A 179 4.05 8.20 32.00
CA GLY A 179 4.91 9.00 31.14
C GLY A 179 4.66 8.94 29.63
N GLY A 180 3.60 8.25 29.15
CA GLY A 180 3.17 8.31 27.74
C GLY A 180 4.18 7.77 26.72
N ARG A 181 5.14 6.96 27.16
CA ARG A 181 6.19 6.38 26.30
C ARG A 181 5.79 4.99 25.85
N TYR A 182 5.02 4.88 24.77
CA TYR A 182 4.54 3.61 24.24
C TYR A 182 5.21 3.19 22.93
N GLY A 183 5.98 4.11 22.30
CA GLY A 183 6.52 3.91 20.97
C GLY A 183 5.46 3.83 19.87
N PRO A 184 5.87 3.68 18.61
CA PRO A 184 4.96 3.70 17.47
C PRO A 184 3.94 2.55 17.42
N MET A 185 4.19 1.42 18.09
CA MET A 185 3.18 0.37 18.24
C MET A 185 2.06 0.73 19.23
N ALA A 186 2.10 1.91 19.86
CA ALA A 186 1.19 2.31 20.93
C ALA A 186 1.15 1.32 22.11
N GLN A 187 2.22 0.52 22.26
CA GLN A 187 2.40 -0.44 23.35
C GLN A 187 3.88 -0.65 23.68
N LYS A 188 4.15 -1.10 24.90
CA LYS A 188 5.46 -1.57 25.33
C LYS A 188 5.34 -2.73 26.31
N SER A 189 6.37 -3.57 26.34
CA SER A 189 6.53 -4.70 27.25
C SER A 189 7.67 -4.43 28.22
N HIS A 190 7.47 -4.60 29.51
CA HIS A 190 8.50 -4.43 30.55
C HIS A 190 8.93 -5.77 31.11
N TYR A 191 10.24 -5.96 31.25
CA TYR A 191 10.86 -7.12 31.86
C TYR A 191 11.89 -6.71 32.91
N ASP A 192 11.99 -7.52 33.99
CA ASP A 192 12.95 -7.34 35.09
C ASP A 192 13.90 -8.55 35.24
N SER A 193 13.88 -9.48 34.31
CA SER A 193 14.59 -10.76 34.40
C SER A 193 15.27 -11.16 33.09
N THR A 194 16.01 -12.26 33.13
CA THR A 194 16.52 -12.86 31.90
C THR A 194 15.41 -13.64 31.21
N VAL A 195 15.18 -13.34 29.93
CA VAL A 195 14.13 -13.92 29.12
C VAL A 195 14.71 -14.39 27.79
N VAL A 196 14.23 -15.54 27.35
CA VAL A 196 14.52 -16.08 26.01
C VAL A 196 13.21 -16.07 25.22
N THR A 197 13.20 -15.36 24.10
CA THR A 197 12.09 -15.38 23.15
C THR A 197 12.55 -15.98 21.83
N THR A 198 11.79 -16.91 21.30
CA THR A 198 12.05 -17.60 20.04
C THR A 198 10.94 -17.29 19.07
N PHE A 199 11.29 -16.82 17.88
CA PHE A 199 10.41 -16.57 16.76
C PHE A 199 10.59 -17.65 15.70
N PHE A 200 9.49 -18.19 15.17
CA PHE A 200 9.51 -19.22 14.13
C PHE A 200 8.23 -19.16 13.29
N PRO A 201 8.28 -19.51 11.99
CA PRO A 201 7.12 -19.38 11.11
C PRO A 201 6.01 -20.35 11.54
N VAL A 202 4.75 -19.93 11.37
CA VAL A 202 3.63 -20.85 11.47
C VAL A 202 3.71 -21.92 10.37
N LYS A 203 3.19 -23.12 10.65
CA LYS A 203 3.32 -24.29 9.76
C LYS A 203 2.85 -24.02 8.33
N ASN A 204 1.78 -23.24 8.17
CA ASN A 204 1.17 -22.96 6.86
C ASN A 204 1.63 -21.63 6.23
N ASN A 205 2.64 -21.00 6.78
CA ASN A 205 3.24 -19.84 6.14
C ASN A 205 4.26 -20.31 5.10
N HIS A 206 3.93 -20.16 3.83
CA HIS A 206 4.77 -20.52 2.68
C HIS A 206 5.20 -19.26 1.86
N GLY A 207 4.78 -18.07 2.30
CA GLY A 207 5.10 -16.79 1.65
C GLY A 207 6.51 -16.28 1.98
N PRO A 208 6.93 -15.19 1.32
CA PRO A 208 8.23 -14.54 1.58
C PRO A 208 8.40 -14.08 3.03
N SER A 209 7.31 -13.76 3.71
CA SER A 209 7.32 -13.37 5.14
C SER A 209 7.85 -14.47 6.09
N ARG A 210 8.05 -15.69 5.58
CA ARG A 210 8.69 -16.79 6.31
C ARG A 210 10.17 -16.56 6.58
N TYR A 211 10.88 -15.86 5.67
CA TYR A 211 12.34 -15.75 5.65
C TYR A 211 12.78 -14.32 5.93
N PHE A 212 13.81 -14.17 6.75
CA PHE A 212 14.40 -12.86 7.09
C PHE A 212 15.91 -12.98 7.29
N ASN A 213 16.66 -11.90 7.05
CA ASN A 213 18.10 -11.85 7.26
C ASN A 213 18.54 -10.78 8.27
N ARG A 214 17.56 -10.11 8.92
CA ARG A 214 17.82 -9.10 9.95
C ARG A 214 16.85 -9.22 11.10
N LEU A 215 17.38 -9.06 12.31
CA LEU A 215 16.61 -8.83 13.53
C LEU A 215 16.95 -7.45 14.07
N THR A 216 15.94 -6.63 14.35
CA THR A 216 16.11 -5.36 15.06
C THR A 216 15.31 -5.41 16.35
N PHE A 217 15.99 -5.25 17.48
CA PHE A 217 15.40 -5.24 18.82
C PHE A 217 15.25 -3.80 19.30
N LEU A 218 14.05 -3.36 19.63
CA LEU A 218 13.76 -2.00 20.07
C LEU A 218 13.57 -1.94 21.58
N SER A 219 14.43 -1.19 22.25
CA SER A 219 14.48 -1.14 23.72
C SER A 219 14.85 0.22 24.27
N SER A 220 14.36 0.54 25.46
CA SER A 220 14.82 1.66 26.31
C SER A 220 14.86 1.26 27.78
N GLY A 221 15.33 2.15 28.64
CA GLY A 221 15.39 1.93 30.10
C GLY A 221 16.78 1.58 30.57
N GLY A 222 16.91 0.61 31.50
CA GLY A 222 18.16 0.22 32.13
C GLY A 222 19.18 -0.43 31.20
N ASP A 223 20.32 -0.79 31.76
CA ASP A 223 21.32 -1.60 31.06
C ASP A 223 20.72 -2.94 30.64
N VAL A 224 20.94 -3.31 29.39
CA VAL A 224 20.43 -4.55 28.80
C VAL A 224 21.56 -5.35 28.20
N PHE A 225 21.61 -6.65 28.50
CA PHE A 225 22.42 -7.61 27.79
C PHE A 225 21.53 -8.35 26.80
N ILE A 226 21.86 -8.27 25.52
CA ILE A 226 21.09 -8.90 24.47
C ILE A 226 21.99 -9.89 23.73
N ARG A 227 21.55 -11.13 23.65
CA ARG A 227 22.23 -12.18 22.90
C ARG A 227 21.33 -12.70 21.79
N CYS A 228 21.86 -12.66 20.58
CA CYS A 228 21.25 -13.26 19.39
C CYS A 228 22.30 -14.12 18.71
N LYS A 229 22.07 -15.42 18.57
CA LYS A 229 23.10 -16.40 18.11
C LYS A 229 24.40 -16.27 18.91
N ASP A 230 25.50 -16.05 18.23
CA ASP A 230 26.86 -15.95 18.82
C ASP A 230 27.23 -14.53 19.25
N SER A 231 26.38 -13.56 18.94
CA SER A 231 26.60 -12.13 19.26
C SER A 231 25.94 -11.77 20.59
N THR A 232 26.71 -11.16 21.49
CA THR A 232 26.20 -10.58 22.73
C THR A 232 26.59 -9.11 22.80
N LEU A 233 25.59 -8.26 23.02
CA LEU A 233 25.76 -6.81 23.14
C LEU A 233 25.32 -6.38 24.55
N ARG A 234 26.13 -5.52 25.18
CA ARG A 234 25.69 -4.72 26.32
C ARG A 234 25.24 -3.37 25.80
N VAL A 235 24.05 -2.97 26.18
CA VAL A 235 23.43 -1.73 25.75
C VAL A 235 23.18 -0.90 27.00
N GLU A 236 23.80 0.26 27.06
CA GLU A 236 23.72 1.15 28.23
C GLU A 236 22.33 1.74 28.43
N ALA A 237 22.01 2.11 29.65
CA ALA A 237 20.75 2.74 30.02
C ALA A 237 20.46 4.00 29.20
N THR A 238 19.24 4.13 28.66
CA THR A 238 18.74 5.36 28.01
C THR A 238 17.23 5.44 28.07
N ALA A 239 16.72 6.69 28.04
CA ALA A 239 15.30 6.94 27.92
C ALA A 239 14.77 6.82 26.47
N ASP A 240 15.66 6.91 25.49
CA ASP A 240 15.30 6.87 24.08
C ASP A 240 15.21 5.43 23.55
N ILE A 241 14.38 5.20 22.55
CA ILE A 241 14.24 3.90 21.92
C ILE A 241 15.47 3.65 21.06
N ARG A 242 16.18 2.58 21.35
CA ARG A 242 17.33 2.13 20.57
C ARG A 242 16.93 1.01 19.62
N HIS A 243 17.46 1.08 18.41
CA HIS A 243 17.35 0.07 17.37
C HIS A 243 18.65 -0.78 17.38
N ILE A 244 18.58 -1.93 18.02
CA ILE A 244 19.72 -2.84 18.18
C ILE A 244 19.62 -3.92 17.11
N ARG A 245 20.53 -3.90 16.13
CA ARG A 245 20.48 -4.73 14.93
C ARG A 245 21.41 -5.92 15.01
N PHE A 246 20.92 -7.05 14.51
CA PHE A 246 21.68 -8.28 14.32
C PHE A 246 21.47 -8.75 12.89
N ASP A 247 22.57 -8.91 12.16
CA ASP A 247 22.55 -9.50 10.84
C ASP A 247 22.46 -11.03 10.99
N LEU A 248 21.64 -11.65 10.17
CA LEU A 248 21.35 -13.06 10.16
C LEU A 248 21.69 -13.63 8.78
N PRO A 249 21.99 -14.94 8.67
CA PRO A 249 22.08 -15.57 7.34
C PRO A 249 20.82 -15.38 6.53
N ASP A 250 20.99 -15.28 5.22
CA ASP A 250 19.86 -15.33 4.30
C ASP A 250 19.03 -16.58 4.54
N SER A 251 17.72 -16.45 4.34
CA SER A 251 16.75 -17.53 4.55
C SER A 251 16.68 -18.06 6.00
N THR A 252 16.99 -17.22 7.00
CA THR A 252 16.70 -17.55 8.40
C THR A 252 15.19 -17.62 8.60
N GLU A 253 14.70 -18.72 9.16
CA GLU A 253 13.28 -18.92 9.48
C GLU A 253 13.00 -18.86 10.98
N ARG A 254 14.04 -19.16 11.79
CA ARG A 254 13.93 -19.27 13.24
C ARG A 254 15.07 -18.54 13.90
N VAL A 255 14.72 -17.72 14.90
CA VAL A 255 15.72 -17.01 15.71
C VAL A 255 15.29 -16.95 17.17
N SER A 256 16.27 -17.09 18.05
CA SER A 256 16.08 -16.89 19.49
C SER A 256 16.89 -15.67 19.93
N ILE A 257 16.26 -14.81 20.73
CA ILE A 257 16.90 -13.69 21.39
C ILE A 257 16.82 -13.89 22.90
N THR A 258 17.95 -13.70 23.58
CA THR A 258 18.02 -13.66 25.03
C THR A 258 18.29 -12.23 25.46
N HIS A 259 17.47 -11.69 26.32
CA HIS A 259 17.67 -10.36 26.90
C HIS A 259 17.59 -10.42 28.42
N SER A 260 18.31 -9.53 29.11
CA SER A 260 18.35 -9.48 30.57
C SER A 260 18.56 -8.04 31.07
N GLY A 261 18.06 -7.77 32.25
CA GLY A 261 18.06 -6.43 32.85
C GLY A 261 16.64 -5.89 33.02
N SER A 262 16.51 -4.73 33.68
CA SER A 262 15.22 -4.05 33.83
C SER A 262 15.05 -3.04 32.70
N HIS A 263 14.19 -3.34 31.74
CA HIS A 263 14.03 -2.54 30.54
C HIS A 263 12.65 -2.66 29.88
N ASP A 264 12.34 -1.66 29.08
CA ASP A 264 11.15 -1.65 28.22
C ASP A 264 11.52 -2.11 26.80
N ILE A 265 10.67 -2.94 26.21
CA ILE A 265 10.78 -3.42 24.83
C ILE A 265 9.60 -2.90 24.03
N TYR A 266 9.88 -2.32 22.87
CA TYR A 266 8.86 -1.82 21.93
C TYR A 266 8.59 -2.77 20.78
N GLY A 267 9.28 -3.89 20.73
CA GLY A 267 9.10 -4.97 19.78
C GLY A 267 10.38 -5.44 19.11
N VAL A 268 10.21 -6.40 18.21
CA VAL A 268 11.27 -7.00 17.41
C VAL A 268 10.85 -6.93 15.93
N MET A 269 11.70 -6.38 15.08
CA MET A 269 11.50 -6.43 13.63
C MET A 269 12.28 -7.61 13.06
N LEU A 270 11.60 -8.41 12.25
CA LEU A 270 12.20 -9.50 11.46
C LEU A 270 11.94 -9.18 10.00
N ASP A 271 12.96 -8.75 9.28
CA ASP A 271 12.84 -8.32 7.89
C ASP A 271 14.14 -8.56 7.10
N ASN A 272 14.16 -8.17 5.84
CA ASN A 272 15.34 -8.22 4.99
C ASN A 272 15.99 -6.84 4.84
N ASP A 273 17.26 -6.81 4.43
CA ASP A 273 18.02 -5.59 4.17
C ASP A 273 17.49 -4.79 3.01
N THR A 274 16.85 -5.45 2.06
CA THR A 274 16.27 -4.86 0.86
C THR A 274 14.84 -5.33 0.67
N GLY A 275 14.11 -4.69 -0.23
CA GLY A 275 12.74 -5.04 -0.54
C GLY A 275 11.72 -4.34 0.34
N VAL A 276 10.53 -4.89 0.39
CA VAL A 276 9.40 -4.35 1.13
C VAL A 276 9.32 -4.99 2.51
N ALA A 277 9.32 -4.17 3.56
CA ALA A 277 8.89 -4.55 4.90
C ALA A 277 7.47 -3.99 5.14
N LEU A 278 6.58 -4.78 5.72
CA LEU A 278 5.24 -4.33 6.10
C LEU A 278 4.91 -4.78 7.52
N ASP A 279 4.63 -3.81 8.38
CA ASP A 279 4.28 -4.04 9.77
C ASP A 279 2.76 -4.11 9.94
N ASN A 280 2.30 -5.07 10.71
CA ASN A 280 0.91 -5.18 11.14
C ASN A 280 0.79 -4.77 12.60
N ILE A 281 0.12 -3.65 12.87
CA ILE A 281 -0.02 -3.10 14.22
C ILE A 281 -1.51 -3.03 14.60
N PRO A 282 -2.09 -4.15 15.08
CA PRO A 282 -3.48 -4.21 15.49
C PRO A 282 -3.68 -3.57 16.86
N MET A 283 -4.73 -2.77 16.99
CA MET A 283 -5.15 -2.11 18.23
C MET A 283 -6.62 -2.42 18.48
N ARG A 284 -6.91 -3.58 19.03
CA ARG A 284 -8.29 -4.05 19.28
C ARG A 284 -9.14 -3.01 19.98
N GLY A 285 -10.32 -2.73 19.43
CA GLY A 285 -11.27 -1.77 19.99
C GLY A 285 -10.89 -0.30 19.81
N CYS A 286 -9.73 -0.01 19.18
CA CYS A 286 -9.29 1.37 18.96
C CYS A 286 -10.09 2.04 17.83
N GLY A 287 -10.41 3.32 18.02
CA GLY A 287 -11.03 4.16 16.97
C GLY A 287 -10.02 4.93 16.11
N GLY A 288 -8.72 4.74 16.31
CA GLY A 288 -7.68 5.45 15.51
C GLY A 288 -7.33 6.86 16.02
N THR A 289 -7.80 7.24 17.21
CA THR A 289 -7.63 8.61 17.75
C THR A 289 -6.56 8.69 18.84
N ILE A 290 -5.48 7.90 18.73
CA ILE A 290 -4.48 7.75 19.80
C ILE A 290 -3.11 8.37 19.49
N PHE A 291 -2.80 8.67 18.23
CA PHE A 291 -1.44 9.03 17.80
C PHE A 291 -0.96 10.34 18.41
N THR A 292 -1.83 11.34 18.58
CA THR A 292 -1.50 12.60 19.27
C THR A 292 -1.16 12.43 20.77
N GLY A 293 -1.43 11.26 21.33
CA GLY A 293 -1.01 10.88 22.70
C GLY A 293 0.34 10.16 22.75
N ILE A 294 0.94 9.84 21.60
CA ILE A 294 2.28 9.25 21.50
C ILE A 294 3.27 10.38 21.28
N LYS A 295 4.43 10.31 21.92
CA LYS A 295 5.45 11.34 21.81
C LYS A 295 5.98 11.47 20.39
N ALA A 296 6.04 12.70 19.88
CA ALA A 296 6.47 13.06 18.54
C ALA A 296 7.84 12.45 18.19
N GLU A 297 8.81 12.61 19.10
CA GLU A 297 10.17 12.09 18.90
C GLU A 297 10.23 10.57 18.72
N GLN A 298 9.31 9.82 19.35
CA GLN A 298 9.28 8.35 19.20
C GLN A 298 8.71 7.92 17.84
N LEU A 299 7.76 8.68 17.31
CA LEU A 299 7.17 8.43 15.98
C LEU A 299 8.14 8.84 14.89
N SER A 300 8.67 10.07 14.95
CA SER A 300 9.57 10.60 13.92
C SER A 300 10.87 9.80 13.84
N ASP A 301 11.42 9.39 14.98
CA ASP A 301 12.62 8.57 15.04
C ASP A 301 12.42 7.22 14.33
N TYR A 302 11.31 6.55 14.61
CA TYR A 302 10.96 5.30 13.95
C TYR A 302 10.72 5.47 12.45
N TYR A 303 9.86 6.41 12.05
CA TYR A 303 9.49 6.57 10.65
C TYR A 303 10.70 6.92 9.77
N ASN A 304 11.61 7.74 10.27
CA ASN A 304 12.82 8.12 9.55
C ASN A 304 13.86 6.99 9.52
N ASN A 305 14.17 6.36 10.68
CA ASN A 305 15.18 5.31 10.77
C ASN A 305 14.81 4.05 9.97
N GLU A 306 13.51 3.76 9.87
CA GLU A 306 13.03 2.56 9.20
C GLU A 306 12.55 2.80 7.75
N ASN A 307 12.78 4.01 7.21
CA ASN A 307 12.45 4.38 5.83
C ASN A 307 10.96 4.12 5.50
N VAL A 308 10.07 4.61 6.38
CA VAL A 308 8.62 4.46 6.17
C VAL A 308 8.17 5.34 5.01
N ARG A 309 7.49 4.75 4.02
CA ARG A 309 7.01 5.42 2.81
C ARG A 309 5.49 5.41 2.67
N LEU A 310 4.83 4.52 3.40
CA LEU A 310 3.37 4.48 3.47
C LEU A 310 2.92 4.15 4.89
N ILE A 311 1.97 4.92 5.40
CA ILE A 311 1.23 4.65 6.63
C ILE A 311 -0.20 4.35 6.24
N ILE A 312 -0.68 3.15 6.56
CA ILE A 312 -2.07 2.74 6.38
C ILE A 312 -2.77 2.84 7.73
N LEU A 313 -3.91 3.50 7.76
CA LEU A 313 -4.78 3.65 8.95
C LEU A 313 -6.12 2.97 8.64
N GLN A 314 -6.42 1.83 9.26
CA GLN A 314 -7.66 1.10 9.04
C GLN A 314 -8.56 1.14 10.28
N TYR A 315 -9.46 2.12 10.33
CA TYR A 315 -10.31 2.40 11.47
C TYR A 315 -11.73 2.83 11.08
N GLY A 316 -12.57 2.96 12.09
CA GLY A 316 -13.94 3.46 11.97
C GLY A 316 -14.98 2.45 12.46
N GLY A 317 -14.73 1.14 12.31
CA GLY A 317 -15.68 0.11 12.70
C GLY A 317 -16.11 0.20 14.17
N ASN A 318 -15.17 0.42 15.08
CA ASN A 318 -15.46 0.48 16.51
C ASN A 318 -16.30 1.69 16.95
N VAL A 319 -16.38 2.74 16.12
CA VAL A 319 -17.15 3.95 16.47
C VAL A 319 -18.53 4.01 15.81
N VAL A 320 -18.76 3.28 14.74
CA VAL A 320 -20.04 3.22 14.02
C VAL A 320 -21.23 3.00 14.97
N PRO A 321 -21.25 2.06 15.93
CA PRO A 321 -22.39 1.88 16.83
C PRO A 321 -22.75 3.11 17.68
N PHE A 322 -21.81 4.01 17.89
CA PHE A 322 -21.91 5.18 18.77
C PHE A 322 -22.11 6.50 18.03
N THR A 323 -21.85 6.55 16.70
CA THR A 323 -21.93 7.76 15.85
C THR A 323 -23.28 7.88 15.14
N LYS A 324 -24.39 7.70 15.85
CA LYS A 324 -25.75 7.71 15.30
C LYS A 324 -26.25 9.11 14.89
N ARG A 325 -25.59 10.16 15.32
CA ARG A 325 -25.95 11.56 15.10
C ARG A 325 -24.86 12.26 14.30
N GLU A 326 -25.24 13.21 13.47
CA GLU A 326 -24.34 13.96 12.59
C GLU A 326 -23.23 14.68 13.36
N ASP A 327 -23.56 15.27 14.54
CA ASP A 327 -22.55 15.92 15.40
C ASP A 327 -21.48 14.94 15.90
N LYS A 328 -21.84 13.68 16.17
CA LYS A 328 -20.89 12.65 16.59
C LYS A 328 -20.03 12.13 15.43
N ILE A 329 -20.59 12.09 14.22
CA ILE A 329 -19.81 11.81 13.02
C ILE A 329 -18.80 12.93 12.79
N ALA A 330 -19.22 14.19 12.84
CA ALA A 330 -18.35 15.35 12.66
C ALA A 330 -17.23 15.42 13.71
N GLU A 331 -17.53 15.12 14.97
CA GLU A 331 -16.55 15.03 16.06
C GLU A 331 -15.46 13.99 15.74
N TYR A 332 -15.85 12.77 15.38
CA TYR A 332 -14.92 11.72 15.02
C TYR A 332 -14.08 12.06 13.78
N CYS A 333 -14.71 12.61 12.73
CA CYS A 333 -14.01 13.05 11.52
C CYS A 333 -12.95 14.13 11.83
N SER A 334 -13.29 15.10 12.71
CA SER A 334 -12.33 16.11 13.18
C SER A 334 -11.17 15.50 13.96
N ASP A 335 -11.44 14.49 14.79
CA ASP A 335 -10.41 13.78 15.54
C ASP A 335 -9.46 13.04 14.59
N ILE A 336 -9.97 12.34 13.59
CA ILE A 336 -9.14 11.66 12.57
C ILE A 336 -8.31 12.66 11.78
N ALA A 337 -8.87 13.79 11.37
CA ALA A 337 -8.10 14.84 10.66
C ALA A 337 -6.90 15.32 11.50
N ARG A 338 -7.07 15.49 12.83
CA ARG A 338 -5.96 15.86 13.73
C ARG A 338 -4.90 14.75 13.83
N GLN A 339 -5.30 13.47 13.84
CA GLN A 339 -4.35 12.36 13.83
C GLN A 339 -3.53 12.33 12.54
N ILE A 340 -4.20 12.53 11.40
CA ILE A 340 -3.54 12.57 10.08
C ILE A 340 -2.52 13.71 10.03
N ALA A 341 -2.90 14.93 10.40
CA ALA A 341 -2.01 16.08 10.43
C ALA A 341 -0.80 15.82 11.33
N TYR A 342 -1.02 15.27 12.53
CA TYR A 342 0.05 14.92 13.44
C TYR A 342 1.02 13.88 12.85
N LEU A 343 0.51 12.83 12.21
CA LEU A 343 1.35 11.80 11.57
C LEU A 343 2.13 12.33 10.37
N GLN A 344 1.54 13.25 9.58
CA GLN A 344 2.23 13.91 8.46
C GLN A 344 3.44 14.72 8.93
N GLU A 345 3.33 15.40 10.08
CA GLU A 345 4.45 16.12 10.69
C GLU A 345 5.58 15.17 11.12
N GLN A 346 5.24 13.99 11.64
CA GLN A 346 6.22 13.03 12.13
C GLN A 346 6.83 12.15 11.01
N ALA A 347 6.15 12.01 9.88
CA ALA A 347 6.56 11.17 8.76
C ALA A 347 6.46 11.92 7.41
N PRO A 348 7.23 13.00 7.18
CA PRO A 348 7.08 13.85 6.00
C PRO A 348 7.36 13.12 4.68
N GLU A 349 8.16 12.06 4.72
CA GLU A 349 8.50 11.22 3.56
C GLU A 349 7.46 10.13 3.26
N ALA A 350 6.52 9.88 4.18
CA ALA A 350 5.48 8.87 4.00
C ALA A 350 4.20 9.49 3.42
N ARG A 351 3.50 8.68 2.62
CA ARG A 351 2.09 8.97 2.28
C ARG A 351 1.17 8.29 3.28
N ILE A 352 -0.02 8.86 3.48
CA ILE A 352 -1.02 8.26 4.37
C ILE A 352 -2.19 7.77 3.51
N LEU A 353 -2.57 6.50 3.72
CA LEU A 353 -3.79 5.91 3.19
C LEU A 353 -4.71 5.54 4.35
N PHE A 354 -5.89 6.12 4.39
CA PHE A 354 -6.93 5.71 5.33
C PHE A 354 -7.85 4.67 4.67
N ILE A 355 -8.05 3.55 5.32
CA ILE A 355 -9.03 2.53 4.94
C ILE A 355 -10.25 2.71 5.83
N GLY A 356 -11.38 3.07 5.22
CA GLY A 356 -12.66 3.23 5.92
C GLY A 356 -13.18 1.92 6.50
N PRO A 357 -14.23 1.96 7.35
CA PRO A 357 -14.83 0.74 7.88
C PRO A 357 -15.44 -0.13 6.79
N SER A 358 -15.51 -1.43 7.03
CA SER A 358 -16.32 -2.37 6.24
C SER A 358 -17.82 -2.10 6.44
N ASP A 359 -18.67 -2.71 5.61
CA ASP A 359 -20.08 -2.85 6.02
C ASP A 359 -20.16 -3.61 7.35
N MET A 360 -21.10 -3.24 8.16
CA MET A 360 -21.43 -3.86 9.45
C MET A 360 -22.93 -3.91 9.60
N SER A 361 -23.44 -4.99 10.18
CA SER A 361 -24.88 -5.13 10.33
C SER A 361 -25.33 -5.11 11.80
N THR A 362 -26.55 -4.63 11.99
CA THR A 362 -27.27 -4.68 13.27
C THR A 362 -28.69 -5.17 13.04
N THR A 363 -29.38 -5.58 14.09
CA THR A 363 -30.76 -6.03 13.99
C THR A 363 -31.70 -4.84 13.79
N ILE A 364 -32.37 -4.76 12.65
CA ILE A 364 -33.39 -3.78 12.32
C ILE A 364 -34.67 -4.57 11.95
N GLN A 365 -35.75 -4.39 12.72
CA GLN A 365 -37.02 -5.10 12.49
C GLN A 365 -36.85 -6.63 12.37
N GLY A 366 -35.98 -7.21 13.23
CA GLY A 366 -35.74 -8.66 13.29
C GLY A 366 -34.86 -9.22 12.14
N LYS A 367 -34.27 -8.36 11.32
CA LYS A 367 -33.32 -8.75 10.25
C LYS A 367 -31.99 -8.07 10.43
N MET A 368 -30.91 -8.78 10.08
CA MET A 368 -29.56 -8.19 10.03
C MET A 368 -29.46 -7.30 8.79
N GLN A 369 -29.16 -6.02 9.01
CA GLN A 369 -29.04 -4.99 7.98
C GLN A 369 -27.91 -4.03 8.35
N THR A 370 -27.32 -3.39 7.36
CA THR A 370 -26.33 -2.32 7.53
C THR A 370 -26.83 -1.27 8.53
N TYR A 371 -25.96 -0.78 9.41
CA TYR A 371 -26.27 0.38 10.26
C TYR A 371 -26.75 1.55 9.39
N LYS A 372 -27.93 2.14 9.71
CA LYS A 372 -28.57 3.17 8.87
C LYS A 372 -27.69 4.37 8.54
N HIS A 373 -26.83 4.75 9.47
CA HIS A 373 -25.93 5.91 9.32
C HIS A 373 -24.56 5.56 8.75
N LEU A 374 -24.24 4.28 8.54
CA LEU A 374 -22.93 3.87 8.04
C LEU A 374 -22.57 4.46 6.66
N PRO A 375 -23.47 4.51 5.65
CA PRO A 375 -23.13 5.15 4.38
C PRO A 375 -22.75 6.64 4.56
N ALA A 376 -23.55 7.40 5.31
CA ALA A 376 -23.25 8.82 5.59
C ALA A 376 -21.98 9.00 6.42
N PHE A 377 -21.71 8.09 7.35
CA PHE A 377 -20.47 8.05 8.12
C PHE A 377 -19.25 7.87 7.21
N VAL A 378 -19.29 6.90 6.29
CA VAL A 378 -18.20 6.63 5.33
C VAL A 378 -17.98 7.85 4.43
N ASP A 379 -19.04 8.47 3.90
CA ASP A 379 -18.94 9.66 3.06
C ASP A 379 -18.32 10.84 3.81
N SER A 380 -18.73 11.09 5.04
CA SER A 380 -18.18 12.16 5.87
C SER A 380 -16.71 11.91 6.22
N LEU A 381 -16.38 10.67 6.56
CA LEU A 381 -15.02 10.27 6.89
C LEU A 381 -14.08 10.38 5.68
N ARG A 382 -14.54 9.94 4.48
CA ARG A 382 -13.79 10.10 3.24
C ARG A 382 -13.47 11.57 2.97
N THR A 383 -14.46 12.45 3.06
CA THR A 383 -14.27 13.89 2.88
C THR A 383 -13.25 14.45 3.87
N ALA A 384 -13.40 14.15 5.16
CA ALA A 384 -12.50 14.65 6.20
C ALA A 384 -11.05 14.16 6.02
N VAL A 385 -10.86 12.91 5.60
CA VAL A 385 -9.54 12.32 5.33
C VAL A 385 -8.88 12.98 4.12
N THR A 386 -9.63 13.16 3.01
CA THR A 386 -9.07 13.78 1.81
C THR A 386 -8.78 15.26 2.02
N ASP A 387 -9.63 15.99 2.75
CA ASP A 387 -9.40 17.38 3.14
C ASP A 387 -8.20 17.54 4.08
N ALA A 388 -7.93 16.52 4.92
CA ALA A 388 -6.74 16.48 5.76
C ALA A 388 -5.44 16.11 5.00
N GLY A 389 -5.51 15.91 3.68
CA GLY A 389 -4.35 15.64 2.84
C GLY A 389 -3.90 14.18 2.83
N ALA A 390 -4.78 13.22 3.13
CA ALA A 390 -4.52 11.78 3.04
C ALA A 390 -5.40 11.12 1.98
N ALA A 391 -4.95 9.99 1.43
CA ALA A 391 -5.76 9.18 0.53
C ALA A 391 -6.77 8.33 1.32
N PHE A 392 -7.89 7.97 0.69
CA PHE A 392 -8.94 7.16 1.29
C PHE A 392 -9.29 5.98 0.38
N TRP A 393 -9.29 4.76 0.93
CA TRP A 393 -9.83 3.58 0.27
C TRP A 393 -11.15 3.17 0.93
N ASP A 394 -12.20 3.09 0.12
CA ASP A 394 -13.55 2.81 0.59
C ASP A 394 -13.80 1.31 0.67
N MET A 395 -13.45 0.69 1.82
CA MET A 395 -13.66 -0.74 2.05
C MET A 395 -15.15 -1.11 2.08
N TYR A 396 -16.02 -0.20 2.53
CA TYR A 396 -17.47 -0.42 2.48
C TYR A 396 -17.96 -0.59 1.03
N ALA A 397 -17.56 0.31 0.14
CA ALA A 397 -17.92 0.21 -1.28
C ALA A 397 -17.25 -0.99 -1.95
N ALA A 398 -15.96 -1.26 -1.65
CA ALA A 398 -15.21 -2.36 -2.21
C ALA A 398 -15.83 -3.73 -1.91
N MET A 399 -16.40 -3.93 -0.72
CA MET A 399 -17.06 -5.19 -0.38
C MET A 399 -18.50 -5.33 -0.91
N GLY A 400 -19.05 -4.28 -1.53
CA GLY A 400 -20.39 -4.29 -2.16
C GLY A 400 -21.42 -3.35 -1.53
N GLY A 401 -21.01 -2.50 -0.58
CA GLY A 401 -21.88 -1.47 0.01
C GLY A 401 -23.01 -2.02 0.88
N LEU A 402 -24.19 -1.45 0.72
CA LEU A 402 -25.37 -1.71 1.56
C LEU A 402 -25.74 -3.21 1.63
N ASN A 403 -25.80 -3.76 2.85
CA ASN A 403 -26.09 -5.16 3.18
C ASN A 403 -25.07 -6.18 2.63
N SER A 404 -23.89 -5.75 2.22
CA SER A 404 -22.83 -6.66 1.76
C SER A 404 -22.33 -7.56 2.90
N MET A 405 -22.23 -7.06 4.14
CA MET A 405 -21.87 -7.88 5.30
C MET A 405 -22.82 -9.07 5.48
N ALA A 406 -24.12 -8.83 5.40
CA ALA A 406 -25.12 -9.89 5.50
C ALA A 406 -25.05 -10.92 4.34
N GLN A 407 -24.60 -10.48 3.16
CA GLN A 407 -24.33 -11.37 2.03
C GLN A 407 -23.04 -12.18 2.25
N TRP A 408 -21.98 -11.57 2.77
CA TRP A 408 -20.71 -12.23 3.05
C TRP A 408 -20.83 -13.32 4.12
N VAL A 409 -21.66 -13.09 5.14
CA VAL A 409 -21.98 -14.12 6.16
C VAL A 409 -22.66 -15.34 5.55
N LYS A 410 -23.50 -15.14 4.53
CA LYS A 410 -24.30 -16.21 3.88
C LYS A 410 -23.55 -16.96 2.77
N GLN A 411 -22.39 -16.49 2.36
CA GLN A 411 -21.62 -17.21 1.33
C GLN A 411 -21.14 -18.58 1.83
N VAL A 412 -20.90 -19.48 0.88
CA VAL A 412 -20.39 -20.83 1.18
C VAL A 412 -19.10 -21.05 0.42
N PRO A 413 -17.96 -21.14 1.13
CA PRO A 413 -17.75 -20.85 2.56
C PRO A 413 -17.92 -19.36 2.88
N PRO A 414 -18.27 -19.02 4.15
CA PRO A 414 -18.55 -17.64 4.52
C PRO A 414 -17.31 -16.74 4.47
N LEU A 415 -17.50 -15.49 4.07
CA LEU A 415 -16.47 -14.45 4.04
C LEU A 415 -16.48 -13.58 5.31
N ALA A 416 -17.59 -13.57 6.06
CA ALA A 416 -17.71 -12.85 7.32
C ALA A 416 -18.23 -13.74 8.44
N GLY A 417 -17.92 -13.38 9.67
CA GLY A 417 -18.32 -14.08 10.88
C GLY A 417 -19.80 -13.90 11.24
N PRO A 418 -20.34 -14.77 12.10
CA PRO A 418 -21.74 -14.70 12.54
C PRO A 418 -22.06 -13.49 13.41
N ASP A 419 -21.05 -12.72 13.80
CA ASP A 419 -21.18 -11.43 14.49
C ASP A 419 -21.55 -10.28 13.54
N TYR A 420 -21.47 -10.49 12.24
CA TYR A 420 -21.76 -9.50 11.20
C TYR A 420 -20.86 -8.24 11.27
N VAL A 421 -19.65 -8.41 11.76
CA VAL A 421 -18.64 -7.35 11.93
C VAL A 421 -17.30 -7.80 11.35
N HIS A 422 -16.76 -8.95 11.81
CA HIS A 422 -15.43 -9.40 11.48
C HIS A 422 -15.41 -10.34 10.27
N PHE A 423 -14.36 -10.24 9.49
CA PHE A 423 -14.11 -11.16 8.38
C PHE A 423 -13.67 -12.52 8.88
N THR A 424 -14.04 -13.59 8.17
CA THR A 424 -13.35 -14.88 8.29
C THR A 424 -11.94 -14.75 7.69
N PRO A 425 -11.03 -15.72 7.93
CA PRO A 425 -9.72 -15.70 7.27
C PRO A 425 -9.82 -15.56 5.74
N ARG A 426 -10.79 -16.23 5.11
CA ARG A 426 -11.03 -16.11 3.66
C ARG A 426 -11.56 -14.75 3.23
N GLY A 427 -12.39 -14.11 4.04
CA GLY A 427 -12.87 -12.75 3.75
C GLY A 427 -11.76 -11.72 3.92
N ALA A 428 -10.89 -11.90 4.91
CA ALA A 428 -9.73 -11.05 5.11
C ALA A 428 -8.70 -11.22 3.97
N GLU A 429 -8.47 -12.47 3.50
CA GLU A 429 -7.67 -12.76 2.32
C GLU A 429 -8.21 -12.01 1.10
N LYS A 430 -9.50 -12.16 0.81
CA LYS A 430 -10.15 -11.44 -0.30
C LYS A 430 -9.99 -9.92 -0.19
N MET A 431 -10.09 -9.36 1.03
CA MET A 431 -9.88 -7.91 1.24
C MET A 431 -8.42 -7.49 0.99
N GLY A 432 -7.48 -8.32 1.42
CA GLY A 432 -6.04 -8.11 1.17
C GLY A 432 -5.71 -8.15 -0.32
N ASP A 433 -6.28 -9.11 -1.06
CA ASP A 433 -6.12 -9.21 -2.51
C ASP A 433 -6.71 -7.98 -3.22
N MET A 434 -7.92 -7.55 -2.86
CA MET A 434 -8.56 -6.37 -3.44
C MET A 434 -7.74 -5.09 -3.20
N LEU A 435 -7.15 -4.94 -2.02
CA LEU A 435 -6.28 -3.80 -1.72
C LEU A 435 -4.98 -3.87 -2.52
N PHE A 436 -4.35 -5.05 -2.63
CA PHE A 436 -3.16 -5.26 -3.45
C PHE A 436 -3.44 -4.97 -4.93
N ASP A 437 -4.51 -5.52 -5.49
CA ASP A 437 -4.90 -5.29 -6.88
C ASP A 437 -5.14 -3.80 -7.15
N THR A 438 -5.79 -3.10 -6.18
CA THR A 438 -5.97 -1.66 -6.27
C THR A 438 -4.61 -0.93 -6.33
N PHE A 439 -3.68 -1.26 -5.44
CA PHE A 439 -2.33 -0.67 -5.50
C PHE A 439 -1.64 -0.95 -6.82
N MET A 440 -1.72 -2.17 -7.35
CA MET A 440 -1.07 -2.53 -8.61
C MET A 440 -1.67 -1.81 -9.81
N LEU A 441 -2.97 -1.57 -9.79
CA LEU A 441 -3.63 -0.79 -10.84
C LEU A 441 -3.11 0.66 -10.89
N TYR A 442 -2.99 1.31 -9.74
CA TYR A 442 -2.40 2.66 -9.67
C TYR A 442 -0.89 2.67 -9.94
N TYR A 443 -0.17 1.62 -9.54
CA TYR A 443 1.24 1.46 -9.89
C TYR A 443 1.45 1.31 -11.40
N ASP A 444 0.62 0.53 -12.09
CA ASP A 444 0.70 0.37 -13.54
C ASP A 444 0.37 1.70 -14.27
N TYR A 445 -0.58 2.48 -13.76
CA TYR A 445 -0.82 3.84 -14.24
C TYR A 445 0.38 4.76 -14.00
N TYR A 446 0.99 4.72 -12.82
CA TYR A 446 2.22 5.45 -12.50
C TYR A 446 3.35 5.08 -13.48
N LYS A 447 3.57 3.79 -13.75
CA LYS A 447 4.59 3.35 -14.73
C LYS A 447 4.32 3.88 -16.12
N LEU A 448 3.08 3.81 -16.58
CA LEU A 448 2.66 4.33 -17.87
C LEU A 448 2.91 5.84 -18.01
N THR A 449 2.71 6.60 -16.94
CA THR A 449 2.82 8.08 -16.97
C THR A 449 4.23 8.61 -16.80
N HIS A 450 5.14 7.83 -16.16
CA HIS A 450 6.48 8.30 -15.81
C HIS A 450 7.61 7.63 -16.61
N TYR A 451 7.41 6.41 -17.14
CA TYR A 451 8.49 5.61 -17.72
C TYR A 451 8.23 5.10 -19.15
N GLU A 452 6.97 5.04 -19.59
CA GLU A 452 6.57 4.65 -20.94
C GLU A 452 6.13 5.86 -21.77
#